data_34c9c81d818f8fbad46750185fe02427
#
_entry.id   34c9c81d818f8fbad46750185fe02427
#
_cell.length_a   1.000
_cell.length_b   1.000
_cell.length_c   1.000
_cell.angle_alpha   90.00
_cell.angle_beta   90.00
_cell.angle_gamma   90.00
#
_symmetry.space_group_name_H-M   'P 1'
#
loop_
_entity.id
_entity.type
_entity.pdbx_description
1 polymer ?
#
loop_
_entity_poly.entity_id
_entity_poly.type
_entity_poly.pdbx_seq_one_letter_code
_entity_poly.pdbx_strand_id
1 'polypeptide(L)'
;MDVLILITVLTILAETTFLTLKKHLPTRSGYRKIYVDTSALIDGRILNVARTGFIDGDLIILRSVLRELQLLADGKDNEKRSRARIGLENVSELERIVEVNTEIVDDGENPSGVDNRLLEYAKKNRGAILTLDYNLIKVAEAERTETLNINDLAIAVRTDYVPGQRIKIRIAEKGANRGQGIGHLPNGTMVVVDKASNKIGKEVTVEFVRFHETSSGKMIFAKITK
;
A
#
# COMPACT_ATOMS: atom_id res chain seq x y z
N MET A 1 -34.07 0.33 48.26
CA MET A 1 -34.37 0.92 46.91
C MET A 1 -33.38 2.00 46.55
N ASP A 2 -32.91 2.80 47.47
CA ASP A 2 -32.01 3.96 47.22
C ASP A 2 -30.60 3.58 46.77
N VAL A 3 -30.03 2.47 47.28
CA VAL A 3 -28.68 2.01 46.90
C VAL A 3 -28.63 1.54 45.44
N LEU A 4 -29.70 0.89 44.97
CA LEU A 4 -29.78 0.43 43.58
C LEU A 4 -29.87 1.61 42.60
N ILE A 5 -30.63 2.62 42.97
CA ILE A 5 -30.76 3.86 42.18
C ILE A 5 -29.43 4.61 42.14
N LEU A 6 -28.70 4.68 43.24
CA LEU A 6 -27.38 5.32 43.30
C LEU A 6 -26.37 4.62 42.40
N ILE A 7 -26.34 3.28 42.40
CA ILE A 7 -25.44 2.50 41.53
C ILE A 7 -25.76 2.71 40.04
N THR A 8 -27.08 2.73 39.68
CA THR A 8 -27.46 2.95 38.27
C THR A 8 -27.12 4.37 37.79
N VAL A 9 -27.30 5.38 38.65
CA VAL A 9 -26.92 6.78 38.32
C VAL A 9 -25.41 6.91 38.17
N LEU A 10 -24.60 6.28 39.03
CA LEU A 10 -23.14 6.29 38.92
C LEU A 10 -22.64 5.56 37.67
N THR A 11 -23.26 4.44 37.27
CA THR A 11 -22.89 3.74 36.04
C THR A 11 -23.22 4.55 34.77
N ILE A 12 -24.42 5.18 34.73
CA ILE A 12 -24.79 6.05 33.61
C ILE A 12 -23.88 7.28 33.55
N LEU A 13 -23.51 7.86 34.69
CA LEU A 13 -22.59 8.99 34.74
C LEU A 13 -21.19 8.59 34.26
N ALA A 14 -20.69 7.41 34.64
CA ALA A 14 -19.40 6.88 34.18
C ALA A 14 -19.40 6.59 32.67
N GLU A 15 -20.48 5.99 32.13
CA GLU A 15 -20.62 5.74 30.70
C GLU A 15 -20.73 7.04 29.91
N THR A 16 -21.51 8.01 30.36
CA THR A 16 -21.65 9.31 29.68
C THR A 16 -20.35 10.11 29.72
N THR A 17 -19.62 10.10 30.84
CA THR A 17 -18.31 10.73 30.95
C THR A 17 -17.27 10.00 30.08
N PHE A 18 -17.29 8.68 30.05
CA PHE A 18 -16.42 7.88 29.15
C PHE A 18 -16.68 8.16 27.68
N LEU A 19 -17.95 8.23 27.26
CA LEU A 19 -18.35 8.55 25.89
C LEU A 19 -18.00 10.00 25.49
N THR A 20 -18.18 10.95 26.41
CA THR A 20 -17.77 12.34 26.16
C THR A 20 -16.27 12.53 26.15
N LEU A 21 -15.52 11.88 27.04
CA LEU A 21 -14.06 11.87 27.03
C LEU A 21 -13.51 11.18 25.77
N LYS A 22 -14.12 10.08 25.30
CA LYS A 22 -13.75 9.43 24.04
C LYS A 22 -14.01 10.31 22.82
N LYS A 23 -15.05 11.15 22.87
CA LYS A 23 -15.35 12.14 21.83
C LYS A 23 -14.43 13.37 21.90
N HIS A 24 -13.85 13.66 23.07
CA HIS A 24 -12.93 14.77 23.33
C HIS A 24 -11.48 14.34 23.58
N LEU A 25 -11.16 13.03 23.49
CA LEU A 25 -9.77 12.66 23.30
C LEU A 25 -9.31 13.39 22.03
N PRO A 26 -8.25 14.20 22.12
CA PRO A 26 -7.77 14.91 20.94
C PRO A 26 -7.56 13.86 19.88
N THR A 27 -8.36 13.86 18.83
CA THR A 27 -7.92 13.32 17.55
C THR A 27 -6.52 13.87 17.43
N ARG A 28 -5.52 13.01 17.32
CA ARG A 28 -4.09 13.36 17.28
C ARG A 28 -3.91 14.60 16.38
N SER A 29 -4.19 15.79 16.92
CA SER A 29 -4.08 17.07 16.23
C SER A 29 -2.60 17.31 15.97
N GLY A 30 -2.19 17.15 14.72
CA GLY A 30 -0.79 17.26 14.30
C GLY A 30 -0.33 16.13 13.38
N TYR A 31 -1.15 15.11 13.12
CA TYR A 31 -0.80 14.10 12.13
C TYR A 31 -0.81 14.70 10.73
N ARG A 32 0.15 14.24 9.95
CA ARG A 32 0.28 14.56 8.54
C ARG A 32 -0.99 14.15 7.79
N LYS A 33 -1.56 15.04 6.99
CA LYS A 33 -2.71 14.72 6.13
C LYS A 33 -2.22 14.09 4.84
N ILE A 34 -2.78 12.93 4.49
CA ILE A 34 -2.47 12.19 3.28
C ILE A 34 -3.74 12.14 2.43
N TYR A 35 -3.75 12.88 1.34
CA TYR A 35 -4.88 12.97 0.41
C TYR A 35 -4.85 11.80 -0.54
N VAL A 36 -5.92 10.98 -0.54
CA VAL A 36 -5.97 9.73 -1.30
C VAL A 36 -6.65 9.97 -2.64
N ASP A 37 -5.95 9.62 -3.70
CA ASP A 37 -6.41 9.71 -5.09
C ASP A 37 -7.25 8.47 -5.49
N THR A 38 -8.08 8.63 -6.54
CA THR A 38 -8.91 7.57 -7.14
C THR A 38 -8.08 6.36 -7.55
N SER A 39 -6.89 6.56 -8.11
CA SER A 39 -6.00 5.48 -8.55
C SER A 39 -5.58 4.56 -7.39
N ALA A 40 -5.29 5.12 -6.21
CA ALA A 40 -4.90 4.37 -5.03
C ALA A 40 -6.08 3.60 -4.41
N LEU A 41 -7.30 4.19 -4.48
CA LEU A 41 -8.52 3.53 -4.01
C LEU A 41 -8.90 2.35 -4.94
N ILE A 42 -8.79 2.53 -6.24
CA ILE A 42 -9.05 1.48 -7.24
C ILE A 42 -8.05 0.33 -7.13
N ASP A 43 -6.78 0.61 -6.88
CA ASP A 43 -5.74 -0.41 -6.71
C ASP A 43 -5.98 -1.29 -5.47
N GLY A 44 -6.44 -0.70 -4.38
CA GLY A 44 -6.85 -1.38 -3.15
C GLY A 44 -5.71 -1.86 -2.24
N ARG A 45 -4.45 -1.87 -2.67
CA ARG A 45 -3.32 -2.24 -1.80
C ARG A 45 -3.15 -1.32 -0.60
N ILE A 46 -3.70 -0.11 -0.67
CA ILE A 46 -3.76 0.83 0.46
C ILE A 46 -4.38 0.20 1.70
N LEU A 47 -5.40 -0.67 1.56
CA LEU A 47 -6.03 -1.37 2.68
C LEU A 47 -5.03 -2.23 3.46
N ASN A 48 -4.20 -2.98 2.73
CA ASN A 48 -3.20 -3.83 3.34
C ASN A 48 -2.13 -2.99 4.05
N VAL A 49 -1.66 -1.91 3.42
CA VAL A 49 -0.67 -1.00 4.03
C VAL A 49 -1.26 -0.34 5.28
N ALA A 50 -2.51 0.14 5.22
CA ALA A 50 -3.19 0.75 6.36
C ALA A 50 -3.29 -0.20 7.57
N ARG A 51 -3.66 -1.47 7.35
CA ARG A 51 -3.74 -2.49 8.40
C ARG A 51 -2.42 -2.83 9.09
N THR A 52 -1.28 -2.49 8.46
CA THR A 52 0.04 -2.69 9.09
C THR A 52 0.39 -1.61 10.12
N GLY A 53 -0.34 -0.50 10.15
CA GLY A 53 0.01 0.68 10.93
C GLY A 53 1.23 1.45 10.38
N PHE A 54 1.66 1.16 9.15
CA PHE A 54 2.83 1.80 8.53
C PHE A 54 2.53 3.22 8.00
N ILE A 55 1.23 3.57 7.86
CA ILE A 55 0.83 4.90 7.43
C ILE A 55 0.89 5.85 8.63
N ASP A 56 1.86 6.78 8.60
CA ASP A 56 2.01 7.82 9.62
C ASP A 56 1.27 9.09 9.18
N GLY A 57 -0.03 9.12 9.42
CA GLY A 57 -0.90 10.25 9.06
C GLY A 57 -2.37 9.89 8.99
N ASP A 58 -3.20 10.92 8.83
CA ASP A 58 -4.62 10.78 8.58
C ASP A 58 -4.88 10.66 7.06
N LEU A 59 -5.62 9.65 6.65
CA LEU A 59 -6.07 9.51 5.26
C LEU A 59 -7.27 10.41 5.01
N ILE A 60 -7.13 11.32 4.07
CA ILE A 60 -8.17 12.27 3.70
C ILE A 60 -8.68 11.94 2.31
N ILE A 61 -9.96 11.63 2.22
CA ILE A 61 -10.64 11.37 0.96
C ILE A 61 -11.52 12.58 0.66
N LEU A 62 -11.20 13.30 -0.42
CA LEU A 62 -12.02 14.43 -0.85
C LEU A 62 -13.34 13.93 -1.45
N ARG A 63 -14.42 14.66 -1.24
CA ARG A 63 -15.72 14.30 -1.82
C ARG A 63 -15.71 14.34 -3.35
N SER A 64 -14.85 15.17 -3.96
CA SER A 64 -14.61 15.18 -5.40
C SER A 64 -14.06 13.83 -5.91
N VAL A 65 -13.16 13.17 -5.16
CA VAL A 65 -12.66 11.82 -5.47
C VAL A 65 -13.78 10.79 -5.45
N LEU A 66 -14.68 10.86 -4.45
CA LEU A 66 -15.85 9.96 -4.41
C LEU A 66 -16.79 10.19 -5.58
N ARG A 67 -17.04 11.46 -5.95
CA ARG A 67 -17.88 11.79 -7.13
C ARG A 67 -17.27 11.26 -8.41
N GLU A 68 -15.97 11.35 -8.58
CA GLU A 68 -15.27 10.77 -9.74
C GLU A 68 -15.44 9.25 -9.79
N LEU A 69 -15.24 8.54 -8.68
CA LEU A 69 -15.48 7.10 -8.61
C LEU A 69 -16.94 6.75 -8.93
N GLN A 70 -17.92 7.53 -8.45
CA GLN A 70 -19.33 7.33 -8.77
C GLN A 70 -19.60 7.51 -10.27
N LEU A 71 -19.09 8.58 -10.88
CA LEU A 71 -19.23 8.82 -12.31
C LEU A 71 -18.62 7.69 -13.16
N LEU A 72 -17.47 7.17 -12.75
CA LEU A 72 -16.83 6.02 -13.40
C LEU A 72 -17.66 4.73 -13.21
N ALA A 73 -18.25 4.53 -12.02
CA ALA A 73 -19.10 3.38 -11.70
C ALA A 73 -20.43 3.37 -12.46
N ASP A 74 -20.91 4.53 -12.88
CA ASP A 74 -22.12 4.71 -13.71
C ASP A 74 -21.80 4.78 -15.21
N GLY A 75 -20.54 4.76 -15.59
CA GLY A 75 -20.05 4.81 -16.97
C GLY A 75 -20.45 3.60 -17.81
N LYS A 76 -20.27 3.72 -19.12
CA LYS A 76 -20.62 2.65 -20.10
C LYS A 76 -19.55 1.56 -20.21
N ASP A 77 -18.32 1.85 -19.87
CA ASP A 77 -17.18 0.93 -19.91
C ASP A 77 -17.24 -0.05 -18.73
N ASN A 78 -17.43 -1.32 -19.03
CA ASN A 78 -17.61 -2.37 -18.03
C ASN A 78 -16.38 -2.55 -17.13
N GLU A 79 -15.17 -2.41 -17.67
CA GLU A 79 -13.93 -2.56 -16.90
C GLU A 79 -13.73 -1.38 -15.93
N LYS A 80 -13.85 -0.16 -16.43
CA LYS A 80 -13.75 1.05 -15.61
C LYS A 80 -14.82 1.07 -14.52
N ARG A 81 -16.06 0.67 -14.86
CA ARG A 81 -17.16 0.56 -13.91
C ARG A 81 -16.87 -0.42 -12.77
N SER A 82 -16.38 -1.63 -13.12
CA SER A 82 -16.04 -2.64 -12.12
C SER A 82 -14.93 -2.15 -11.18
N ARG A 83 -13.88 -1.55 -11.74
CA ARG A 83 -12.75 -1.01 -10.96
C ARG A 83 -13.19 0.14 -10.04
N ALA A 84 -14.04 1.04 -10.52
CA ALA A 84 -14.55 2.15 -9.73
C ALA A 84 -15.42 1.67 -8.55
N ARG A 85 -16.22 0.61 -8.74
CA ARG A 85 -17.00 -0.01 -7.65
C ARG A 85 -16.10 -0.58 -6.57
N ILE A 86 -15.03 -1.26 -6.96
CA ILE A 86 -13.99 -1.73 -6.02
C ILE A 86 -13.40 -0.54 -5.25
N GLY A 87 -13.11 0.58 -5.93
CA GLY A 87 -12.63 1.80 -5.29
C GLY A 87 -13.59 2.33 -4.22
N LEU A 88 -14.89 2.36 -4.50
CA LEU A 88 -15.93 2.78 -3.53
C LEU A 88 -16.04 1.80 -2.34
N GLU A 89 -15.95 0.50 -2.58
CA GLU A 89 -15.92 -0.51 -1.52
C GLU A 89 -14.69 -0.32 -0.63
N ASN A 90 -13.53 -0.05 -1.24
CA ASN A 90 -12.28 0.20 -0.52
C ASN A 90 -12.35 1.44 0.39
N VAL A 91 -13.09 2.48 0.02
CA VAL A 91 -13.35 3.62 0.90
C VAL A 91 -14.06 3.17 2.19
N SER A 92 -15.13 2.39 2.06
CA SER A 92 -15.88 1.88 3.21
C SER A 92 -15.04 0.95 4.09
N GLU A 93 -14.13 0.20 3.50
CA GLU A 93 -13.19 -0.65 4.25
C GLU A 93 -12.12 0.19 4.98
N LEU A 94 -11.59 1.25 4.36
CA LEU A 94 -10.63 2.16 5.01
C LEU A 94 -11.21 2.81 6.27
N GLU A 95 -12.48 3.24 6.24
CA GLU A 95 -13.15 3.82 7.41
C GLU A 95 -13.28 2.85 8.60
N ARG A 96 -13.19 1.54 8.36
CA ARG A 96 -13.27 0.49 9.39
C ARG A 96 -11.91 0.10 9.97
N ILE A 97 -10.82 0.51 9.34
CA ILE A 97 -9.46 0.18 9.80
C ILE A 97 -9.13 1.04 11.01
N VAL A 98 -8.78 0.41 12.13
CA VAL A 98 -8.52 1.07 13.41
C VAL A 98 -7.12 1.68 13.47
N GLU A 99 -6.17 1.11 12.71
CA GLU A 99 -4.76 1.48 12.72
C GLU A 99 -4.49 2.84 12.06
N VAL A 100 -5.42 3.32 11.22
CA VAL A 100 -5.32 4.61 10.53
C VAL A 100 -6.63 5.38 10.65
N ASN A 101 -6.57 6.68 10.89
CA ASN A 101 -7.75 7.53 10.83
C ASN A 101 -8.06 7.87 9.37
N THR A 102 -9.30 7.64 8.94
CA THR A 102 -9.78 7.97 7.59
C THR A 102 -10.93 8.95 7.69
N GLU A 103 -10.84 10.08 7.00
CA GLU A 103 -11.83 11.14 7.01
C GLU A 103 -12.28 11.50 5.59
N ILE A 104 -13.58 11.61 5.37
CA ILE A 104 -14.15 12.14 4.13
C ILE A 104 -14.40 13.63 4.32
N VAL A 105 -13.74 14.46 3.50
CA VAL A 105 -13.82 15.91 3.59
C VAL A 105 -14.61 16.46 2.40
N ASP A 106 -15.58 17.32 2.68
CA ASP A 106 -16.28 18.07 1.64
C ASP A 106 -15.41 19.22 1.14
N ASP A 107 -15.03 19.13 -0.11
CA ASP A 107 -14.17 20.11 -0.79
C ASP A 107 -14.96 21.04 -1.73
N GLY A 108 -16.29 20.94 -1.72
CA GLY A 108 -17.20 21.77 -2.52
C GLY A 108 -17.18 21.42 -4.02
N GLU A 109 -17.79 22.29 -4.82
CA GLU A 109 -17.75 22.19 -6.27
C GLU A 109 -16.54 22.94 -6.82
N ASN A 110 -15.78 22.29 -7.71
CA ASN A 110 -14.63 22.93 -8.37
C ASN A 110 -14.55 22.47 -9.83
N PRO A 111 -14.53 23.41 -10.78
CA PRO A 111 -14.38 23.09 -12.20
C PRO A 111 -12.96 22.66 -12.60
N SER A 112 -11.96 22.80 -11.72
CA SER A 112 -10.55 22.55 -12.03
C SER A 112 -10.13 21.07 -12.03
N GLY A 113 -11.05 20.15 -11.73
CA GLY A 113 -10.78 18.71 -11.71
C GLY A 113 -10.22 18.22 -10.36
N VAL A 114 -10.26 16.89 -10.18
CA VAL A 114 -9.89 16.22 -8.93
C VAL A 114 -8.40 16.35 -8.63
N ASP A 115 -7.54 16.19 -9.63
CA ASP A 115 -6.08 16.29 -9.48
C ASP A 115 -5.63 17.64 -8.93
N ASN A 116 -6.15 18.73 -9.52
CA ASN A 116 -5.84 20.08 -9.06
C ASN A 116 -6.34 20.30 -7.62
N ARG A 117 -7.47 19.69 -7.28
CA ARG A 117 -8.02 19.81 -5.94
C ARG A 117 -7.17 19.08 -4.90
N LEU A 118 -6.69 17.88 -5.23
CA LEU A 118 -5.75 17.14 -4.39
C LEU A 118 -4.47 17.94 -4.15
N LEU A 119 -3.90 18.54 -5.21
CA LEU A 119 -2.72 19.40 -5.12
C LEU A 119 -2.95 20.62 -4.23
N GLU A 120 -4.07 21.33 -4.43
CA GLU A 120 -4.44 22.50 -3.63
C GLU A 120 -4.53 22.16 -2.13
N TYR A 121 -5.25 21.08 -1.80
CA TYR A 121 -5.43 20.66 -0.41
C TYR A 121 -4.14 20.16 0.23
N ALA A 122 -3.34 19.40 -0.49
CA ALA A 122 -2.05 18.94 -0.02
C ALA A 122 -1.10 20.10 0.27
N LYS A 123 -1.00 21.08 -0.62
CA LYS A 123 -0.19 22.29 -0.41
C LYS A 123 -0.67 23.11 0.77
N LYS A 124 -1.98 23.41 0.82
CA LYS A 124 -2.58 24.22 1.87
C LYS A 124 -2.33 23.66 3.27
N ASN A 125 -2.34 22.33 3.39
CA ASN A 125 -2.22 21.64 4.67
C ASN A 125 -0.82 21.06 4.90
N ARG A 126 0.15 21.31 4.02
CA ARG A 126 1.50 20.71 4.07
C ARG A 126 1.43 19.17 4.18
N GLY A 127 0.46 18.57 3.50
CA GLY A 127 0.22 17.15 3.44
C GLY A 127 0.91 16.49 2.26
N ALA A 128 0.60 15.20 2.05
CA ALA A 128 1.05 14.42 0.90
C ALA A 128 -0.14 13.95 0.07
N ILE A 129 0.11 13.54 -1.17
CA ILE A 129 -0.87 12.88 -2.04
C ILE A 129 -0.48 11.42 -2.19
N LEU A 130 -1.40 10.51 -1.89
CA LEU A 130 -1.21 9.08 -2.13
C LEU A 130 -1.87 8.74 -3.47
N THR A 131 -1.05 8.51 -4.48
CA THR A 131 -1.49 8.25 -5.85
C THR A 131 -0.59 7.27 -6.58
N LEU A 132 -1.15 6.59 -7.60
CA LEU A 132 -0.40 5.77 -8.56
C LEU A 132 -0.40 6.40 -9.96
N ASP A 133 -1.06 7.55 -10.14
CA ASP A 133 -1.06 8.26 -11.42
C ASP A 133 0.28 8.96 -11.64
N TYR A 134 0.98 8.54 -12.69
CA TYR A 134 2.28 9.09 -13.06
C TYR A 134 2.22 10.60 -13.38
N ASN A 135 1.15 11.06 -14.05
CA ASN A 135 1.02 12.47 -14.43
C ASN A 135 0.81 13.33 -13.18
N LEU A 136 -0.07 12.92 -12.26
CA LEU A 136 -0.28 13.61 -10.99
C LEU A 136 1.00 13.67 -10.16
N ILE A 137 1.78 12.57 -10.11
CA ILE A 137 3.10 12.55 -9.44
C ILE A 137 4.02 13.61 -10.04
N LYS A 138 4.14 13.69 -11.37
CA LYS A 138 5.02 14.64 -12.04
C LYS A 138 4.61 16.10 -11.81
N VAL A 139 3.32 16.39 -11.81
CA VAL A 139 2.82 17.73 -11.48
C VAL A 139 3.09 18.07 -10.01
N ALA A 140 2.82 17.12 -9.10
CA ALA A 140 3.09 17.29 -7.67
C ALA A 140 4.59 17.56 -7.39
N GLU A 141 5.49 16.79 -8.03
CA GLU A 141 6.94 17.01 -7.94
C GLU A 141 7.34 18.43 -8.40
N ALA A 142 6.83 18.88 -9.57
CA ALA A 142 7.11 20.21 -10.10
C ALA A 142 6.63 21.32 -9.14
N GLU A 143 5.54 21.05 -8.43
CA GLU A 143 4.93 21.94 -7.46
C GLU A 143 5.43 21.76 -6.03
N ARG A 144 6.47 20.93 -5.83
CA ARG A 144 7.09 20.61 -4.53
C ARG A 144 6.09 20.08 -3.51
N THR A 145 5.09 19.36 -3.98
CA THR A 145 4.13 18.64 -3.14
C THR A 145 4.59 17.19 -3.02
N GLU A 146 4.62 16.68 -1.80
CA GLU A 146 5.06 15.32 -1.55
C GLU A 146 4.02 14.30 -2.05
N THR A 147 4.51 13.22 -2.69
CA THR A 147 3.68 12.09 -3.13
C THR A 147 4.10 10.80 -2.46
N LEU A 148 3.13 9.96 -2.15
CA LEU A 148 3.31 8.60 -1.65
C LEU A 148 2.82 7.63 -2.73
N ASN A 149 3.69 6.72 -3.16
CA ASN A 149 3.36 5.73 -4.18
C ASN A 149 3.50 4.31 -3.63
N ILE A 150 2.41 3.55 -3.65
CA ILE A 150 2.39 2.16 -3.17
C ILE A 150 3.29 1.25 -4.02
N ASN A 151 3.50 1.56 -5.31
CA ASN A 151 4.44 0.81 -6.15
C ASN A 151 5.87 0.96 -5.65
N ASP A 152 6.28 2.19 -5.29
CA ASP A 152 7.64 2.46 -4.79
C ASP A 152 7.84 1.79 -3.43
N LEU A 153 6.83 1.84 -2.55
CA LEU A 153 6.85 1.08 -1.30
C LEU A 153 6.99 -0.42 -1.55
N ALA A 154 6.20 -0.98 -2.47
CA ALA A 154 6.27 -2.41 -2.80
C ALA A 154 7.65 -2.81 -3.35
N ILE A 155 8.30 -1.93 -4.10
CA ILE A 155 9.68 -2.14 -4.58
C ILE A 155 10.67 -2.06 -3.42
N ALA A 156 10.54 -1.06 -2.55
CA ALA A 156 11.45 -0.84 -1.42
C ALA A 156 11.42 -1.97 -0.38
N VAL A 157 10.24 -2.57 -0.13
CA VAL A 157 10.09 -3.69 0.82
C VAL A 157 10.28 -5.07 0.20
N ARG A 158 10.59 -5.15 -1.08
CA ARG A 158 10.94 -6.44 -1.70
C ARG A 158 12.11 -7.05 -0.94
N THR A 159 11.96 -8.33 -0.60
CA THR A 159 13.03 -9.08 0.04
C THR A 159 14.24 -9.11 -0.89
N ASP A 160 15.25 -8.31 -0.58
CA ASP A 160 16.54 -8.44 -1.22
C ASP A 160 17.26 -9.64 -0.62
N TYR A 161 17.50 -10.63 -1.45
CA TYR A 161 18.27 -11.79 -1.04
C TYR A 161 19.71 -11.37 -0.78
N VAL A 162 20.25 -11.73 0.39
CA VAL A 162 21.57 -11.29 0.81
C VAL A 162 22.63 -12.32 0.43
N PRO A 163 23.82 -11.92 -0.08
CA PRO A 163 24.94 -12.84 -0.24
C PRO A 163 25.20 -13.65 1.04
N GLY A 164 25.44 -14.96 0.90
CA GLY A 164 25.56 -15.88 2.03
C GLY A 164 24.25 -16.52 2.48
N GLN A 165 23.10 -16.02 2.08
CA GLN A 165 21.81 -16.64 2.40
C GLN A 165 21.69 -18.01 1.74
N ARG A 166 21.16 -18.99 2.49
CA ARG A 166 20.93 -20.35 2.03
C ARG A 166 19.46 -20.62 1.89
N ILE A 167 19.08 -21.16 0.72
CA ILE A 167 17.70 -21.58 0.44
C ILE A 167 17.68 -22.88 -0.34
N LYS A 168 16.55 -23.57 -0.31
CA LYS A 168 16.28 -24.69 -1.21
C LYS A 168 15.64 -24.19 -2.49
N ILE A 169 16.16 -24.63 -3.63
CA ILE A 169 15.64 -24.26 -4.93
C ILE A 169 15.59 -25.48 -5.86
N ARG A 170 14.53 -25.57 -6.64
CA ARG A 170 14.42 -26.60 -7.68
C ARG A 170 15.13 -26.11 -8.93
N ILE A 171 16.05 -26.94 -9.46
CA ILE A 171 16.70 -26.66 -10.73
C ILE A 171 15.74 -27.03 -11.87
N ALA A 172 15.34 -26.05 -12.65
CA ALA A 172 14.36 -26.21 -13.73
C ALA A 172 15.04 -26.61 -15.05
N GLU A 173 16.18 -25.97 -15.38
CA GLU A 173 16.84 -26.13 -16.68
C GLU A 173 18.37 -25.92 -16.59
N LYS A 174 19.07 -26.16 -17.72
CA LYS A 174 20.52 -25.89 -17.83
C LYS A 174 20.76 -24.40 -18.00
N GLY A 175 21.79 -23.88 -17.34
CA GLY A 175 22.24 -22.52 -17.53
C GLY A 175 23.01 -22.33 -18.85
N ALA A 176 23.26 -21.07 -19.23
CA ALA A 176 23.96 -20.70 -20.45
C ALA A 176 25.41 -21.18 -20.45
N ASN A 177 26.09 -21.22 -19.32
CA ASN A 177 27.45 -21.68 -19.19
C ASN A 177 27.52 -23.17 -18.81
N ARG A 178 28.61 -23.82 -19.22
CA ARG A 178 28.83 -25.24 -18.94
C ARG A 178 28.83 -25.50 -17.41
N GLY A 179 28.01 -26.45 -16.99
CA GLY A 179 27.91 -26.84 -15.59
C GLY A 179 26.87 -26.09 -14.78
N GLN A 180 26.29 -25.01 -15.29
CA GLN A 180 25.27 -24.25 -14.60
C GLN A 180 23.87 -24.86 -14.73
N GLY A 181 23.06 -24.68 -13.70
CA GLY A 181 21.62 -24.91 -13.71
C GLY A 181 20.86 -23.61 -13.34
N ILE A 182 19.62 -23.50 -13.80
CA ILE A 182 18.74 -22.38 -13.51
C ILE A 182 17.56 -22.86 -12.67
N GLY A 183 17.24 -22.10 -11.66
CA GLY A 183 16.01 -22.20 -10.89
C GLY A 183 15.36 -20.84 -10.72
N HIS A 184 14.15 -20.81 -10.16
CA HIS A 184 13.43 -19.57 -9.91
C HIS A 184 12.98 -19.52 -8.45
N LEU A 185 13.03 -18.32 -7.87
CA LEU A 185 12.46 -18.05 -6.56
C LEU A 185 10.94 -17.89 -6.67
N PRO A 186 10.19 -17.96 -5.56
CA PRO A 186 8.74 -17.78 -5.58
C PRO A 186 8.27 -16.46 -6.19
N ASN A 187 9.10 -15.42 -6.13
CA ASN A 187 8.84 -14.11 -6.74
C ASN A 187 9.24 -14.02 -8.23
N GLY A 188 9.62 -15.15 -8.86
CA GLY A 188 10.04 -15.22 -10.26
C GLY A 188 11.50 -14.85 -10.53
N THR A 189 12.27 -14.42 -9.53
CA THR A 189 13.69 -14.07 -9.73
C THR A 189 14.50 -15.28 -10.18
N MET A 190 15.26 -15.12 -11.28
CA MET A 190 16.13 -16.18 -11.82
C MET A 190 17.35 -16.37 -10.92
N VAL A 191 17.66 -17.64 -10.62
CA VAL A 191 18.85 -18.04 -9.88
C VAL A 191 19.72 -18.94 -10.75
N VAL A 192 20.92 -18.48 -11.06
CA VAL A 192 21.93 -19.26 -11.78
C VAL A 192 22.81 -19.97 -10.76
N VAL A 193 22.78 -21.30 -10.76
CA VAL A 193 23.46 -22.14 -9.77
C VAL A 193 24.65 -22.84 -10.41
N ASP A 194 25.84 -22.57 -9.90
CA ASP A 194 27.06 -23.22 -10.37
C ASP A 194 27.08 -24.72 -10.01
N LYS A 195 27.63 -25.54 -10.93
CA LYS A 195 27.76 -27.01 -10.80
C LYS A 195 26.40 -27.73 -10.59
N ALA A 196 25.31 -27.18 -11.14
CA ALA A 196 23.95 -27.71 -11.00
C ALA A 196 23.37 -28.32 -12.29
N SER A 197 24.11 -28.36 -13.39
CA SER A 197 23.59 -28.88 -14.68
C SER A 197 23.15 -30.35 -14.65
N ASN A 198 23.65 -31.15 -13.70
CA ASN A 198 23.28 -32.55 -13.50
C ASN A 198 22.19 -32.72 -12.42
N LYS A 199 21.60 -31.63 -11.93
CA LYS A 199 20.59 -31.63 -10.88
C LYS A 199 19.21 -31.19 -11.37
N ILE A 200 19.00 -31.15 -12.69
CA ILE A 200 17.71 -30.74 -13.27
C ILE A 200 16.58 -31.61 -12.70
N GLY A 201 15.49 -30.95 -12.34
CA GLY A 201 14.31 -31.56 -11.69
C GLY A 201 14.47 -31.84 -10.20
N LYS A 202 15.67 -31.65 -9.63
CA LYS A 202 15.96 -31.88 -8.20
C LYS A 202 15.94 -30.59 -7.42
N GLU A 203 15.57 -30.69 -6.15
CA GLU A 203 15.71 -29.62 -5.17
C GLU A 203 17.12 -29.69 -4.56
N VAL A 204 17.81 -28.55 -4.51
CA VAL A 204 19.16 -28.42 -3.95
C VAL A 204 19.23 -27.22 -3.02
N THR A 205 20.04 -27.32 -1.97
CA THR A 205 20.36 -26.19 -1.12
C THR A 205 21.47 -25.38 -1.77
N VAL A 206 21.20 -24.09 -1.97
CA VAL A 206 22.14 -23.16 -2.58
C VAL A 206 22.43 -21.98 -1.65
N GLU A 207 23.62 -21.43 -1.77
CA GLU A 207 24.06 -20.21 -1.09
C GLU A 207 24.25 -19.12 -2.15
N PHE A 208 23.61 -17.98 -1.92
CA PHE A 208 23.72 -16.81 -2.80
C PHE A 208 25.10 -16.20 -2.72
N VAL A 209 25.69 -15.92 -3.89
CA VAL A 209 27.07 -15.40 -3.98
C VAL A 209 27.06 -13.92 -4.37
N ARG A 210 26.31 -13.57 -5.41
CA ARG A 210 26.22 -12.20 -5.95
C ARG A 210 24.93 -11.98 -6.71
N PHE A 211 24.61 -10.71 -6.90
CA PHE A 211 23.50 -10.27 -7.74
C PHE A 211 24.02 -9.63 -9.02
N HIS A 212 23.19 -9.69 -10.04
CA HIS A 212 23.39 -8.95 -11.28
C HIS A 212 22.04 -8.36 -11.70
N GLU A 213 22.00 -7.05 -11.87
CA GLU A 213 20.83 -6.35 -12.39
C GLU A 213 21.01 -6.16 -13.90
N THR A 214 19.99 -6.54 -14.65
CA THR A 214 19.91 -6.34 -16.09
C THR A 214 18.69 -5.53 -16.42
N SER A 215 18.62 -4.97 -17.63
CA SER A 215 17.42 -4.30 -18.14
C SER A 215 16.16 -5.21 -18.13
N SER A 216 16.38 -6.54 -18.12
CA SER A 216 15.33 -7.56 -18.12
C SER A 216 14.96 -8.06 -16.71
N GLY A 217 15.62 -7.56 -15.65
CA GLY A 217 15.36 -7.94 -14.27
C GLY A 217 16.58 -8.32 -13.45
N LYS A 218 16.35 -8.70 -12.20
CA LYS A 218 17.38 -9.09 -11.23
C LYS A 218 17.71 -10.59 -11.39
N MET A 219 19.00 -10.93 -11.44
CA MET A 219 19.51 -12.29 -11.54
C MET A 219 20.42 -12.58 -10.34
N ILE A 220 20.30 -13.75 -9.75
CA ILE A 220 21.09 -14.18 -8.59
C ILE A 220 22.05 -15.29 -9.03
N PHE A 221 23.32 -15.17 -8.66
CA PHE A 221 24.29 -16.25 -8.78
C PHE A 221 24.45 -16.97 -7.45
N ALA A 222 24.40 -18.29 -7.49
CA ALA A 222 24.47 -19.14 -6.31
C ALA A 222 25.38 -20.35 -6.53
N LYS A 223 25.87 -20.93 -5.45
CA LYS A 223 26.62 -22.19 -5.43
C LYS A 223 25.85 -23.22 -4.60
N ILE A 224 25.99 -24.51 -4.97
CA ILE A 224 25.44 -25.62 -4.18
C ILE A 224 26.20 -25.67 -2.84
N THR A 225 25.45 -25.80 -1.75
CA THR A 225 26.00 -26.12 -0.42
C THR A 225 25.56 -27.52 0.01
N LYS A 226 26.39 -28.14 0.80
CA LYS A 226 26.06 -29.44 1.42
C LYS A 226 25.04 -29.24 2.52
#